data_1adf894bdec27ea22a5250df0cadda7e
#
_entry.id   1adf894bdec27ea22a5250df0cadda7e
#
_cell.length_a   1.000
_cell.length_b   1.000
_cell.length_c   1.000
_cell.angle_alpha   90.00
_cell.angle_beta   90.00
_cell.angle_gamma   90.00
#
_symmetry.space_group_name_H-M   'P 1'
#
loop_
_entity.id
_entity.type
_entity.pdbx_description
1 polymer ?
#
loop_
_entity_poly.entity_id
_entity_poly.type
_entity_poly.pdbx_seq_one_letter_code
_entity_poly.pdbx_strand_id
1 'polypeptide(L)'
;MMKSRLFLLLWMCCSVLLTACENEDPIPEPPVAGSRTVLAYLAADHRGTLNNLSSLALLDLEEMRLGMAKVNNSSNMRLLVYIDTDSSPRLIELKNEGGKLQETTVKTYENRNSVGVAETLEVFNDVFKNSEYRAESYGLIYWSHGDGWIPNPLPSTRWVGQDTGSGTHYMNIEDLVTILSADAVPHFDFVLFDACFMQSIEVAYALRNFTDYYIGSPTEIPGPGARYDVLVPALFSDGEVALKVAAAYYEPYKKIYNGGSGISNTNWTGGVSVCALQSSVLESLASITKQVLSENADSEELRSLVFNYDQRRESSNIGYYDFVQLMQQLTDASGFATWKQVYDMAVPYWETTSKNYSGYTGMFSMEGSSGVSHYIPSLSVKKIGRAVQQECRD
;
A
#
# COMPACT_ATOMS: atom_id res chain seq x y z
N MET A 1 52.47 -67.90 4.25
CA MET A 1 51.23 -67.62 3.49
C MET A 1 50.21 -66.84 4.33
N MET A 2 50.57 -65.81 5.01
CA MET A 2 49.67 -65.02 5.89
C MET A 2 49.78 -63.50 5.79
N LYS A 3 50.45 -62.98 4.78
CA LYS A 3 50.63 -61.55 4.53
C LYS A 3 49.87 -60.98 3.32
N SER A 4 49.19 -61.86 2.56
CA SER A 4 48.44 -61.45 1.33
C SER A 4 46.98 -61.22 1.50
N ARG A 5 46.37 -61.57 2.66
CA ARG A 5 44.89 -61.38 2.90
C ARG A 5 44.57 -60.06 3.61
N LEU A 6 45.55 -59.38 4.18
CA LEU A 6 45.31 -58.12 4.91
C LEU A 6 45.31 -56.89 3.94
N PHE A 7 45.92 -56.99 2.78
CA PHE A 7 45.95 -55.91 1.79
C PHE A 7 44.66 -55.79 0.93
N LEU A 8 43.92 -56.91 0.78
CA LEU A 8 42.65 -56.89 0.02
C LEU A 8 41.47 -56.32 0.82
N LEU A 9 41.52 -56.38 2.14
CA LEU A 9 40.45 -55.80 3.02
C LEU A 9 40.58 -54.28 3.21
N LEU A 10 41.78 -53.73 3.07
CA LEU A 10 42.00 -52.26 3.15
C LEU A 10 41.63 -51.53 1.86
N TRP A 11 41.59 -52.20 0.72
CA TRP A 11 41.23 -51.62 -0.57
C TRP A 11 39.69 -51.61 -0.83
N MET A 12 38.96 -52.44 -0.09
CA MET A 12 37.49 -52.51 -0.21
C MET A 12 36.74 -51.52 0.73
N CYS A 13 37.46 -50.95 1.72
CA CYS A 13 36.87 -49.89 2.58
C CYS A 13 37.06 -48.47 2.06
N CYS A 14 37.92 -48.22 1.06
CA CYS A 14 38.12 -46.89 0.49
C CYS A 14 37.22 -46.55 -0.70
N SER A 15 36.39 -47.49 -1.19
CA SER A 15 35.57 -47.27 -2.40
C SER A 15 34.09 -46.99 -2.10
N VAL A 16 33.70 -46.74 -0.83
CA VAL A 16 32.30 -46.43 -0.45
C VAL A 16 32.13 -45.00 0.05
N LEU A 17 33.12 -44.15 -0.04
CA LEU A 17 33.07 -42.77 0.48
C LEU A 17 33.04 -41.67 -0.59
N LEU A 18 32.56 -41.94 -1.81
CA LEU A 18 32.49 -40.93 -2.87
C LEU A 18 31.15 -40.95 -3.63
N THR A 19 30.01 -41.00 -2.91
CA THR A 19 28.72 -40.65 -3.51
C THR A 19 27.81 -40.02 -2.46
N ALA A 20 28.24 -38.93 -1.82
CA ALA A 20 27.36 -37.93 -1.30
C ALA A 20 27.64 -36.67 -2.15
N CYS A 21 27.24 -36.65 -3.40
CA CYS A 21 26.86 -35.43 -4.04
C CYS A 21 25.56 -35.01 -3.35
N GLU A 22 25.65 -34.21 -2.31
CA GLU A 22 24.55 -33.32 -1.95
C GLU A 22 24.21 -32.55 -3.23
N ASN A 23 23.01 -32.77 -3.74
CA ASN A 23 22.41 -31.85 -4.69
C ASN A 23 22.26 -30.54 -3.92
N GLU A 24 23.30 -29.70 -3.89
CA GLU A 24 23.12 -28.32 -3.56
C GLU A 24 22.15 -27.77 -4.61
N ASP A 25 20.99 -27.33 -4.15
CA ASP A 25 20.06 -26.61 -5.01
C ASP A 25 20.86 -25.51 -5.72
N PRO A 26 20.73 -25.37 -7.04
CA PRO A 26 21.51 -24.39 -7.78
C PRO A 26 21.30 -23.02 -7.15
N ILE A 27 22.40 -22.33 -6.79
CA ILE A 27 22.34 -20.97 -6.26
C ILE A 27 21.54 -20.15 -7.27
N PRO A 28 20.42 -19.55 -6.85
CA PRO A 28 19.58 -18.79 -7.78
C PRO A 28 20.40 -17.69 -8.45
N GLU A 29 20.31 -17.58 -9.75
CA GLU A 29 20.96 -16.49 -10.48
C GLU A 29 20.55 -15.12 -9.91
N PRO A 30 21.47 -14.15 -9.81
CA PRO A 30 21.11 -12.82 -9.33
C PRO A 30 20.06 -12.18 -10.26
N PRO A 31 19.20 -11.29 -9.74
CA PRO A 31 18.26 -10.56 -10.57
C PRO A 31 18.97 -9.77 -11.67
N VAL A 32 18.27 -9.58 -12.79
CA VAL A 32 18.78 -8.74 -13.88
C VAL A 32 18.85 -7.30 -13.40
N ALA A 33 20.01 -6.65 -13.58
CA ALA A 33 20.23 -5.27 -13.16
C ALA A 33 19.18 -4.32 -13.81
N GLY A 34 18.65 -3.41 -13.01
CA GLY A 34 17.60 -2.48 -13.43
C GLY A 34 16.23 -3.11 -13.63
N SER A 35 16.04 -4.40 -13.26
CA SER A 35 14.74 -5.05 -13.36
C SER A 35 13.79 -4.60 -12.24
N ARG A 36 12.50 -4.48 -12.56
CA ARG A 36 11.45 -4.19 -11.58
C ARG A 36 10.18 -5.01 -11.83
N THR A 37 9.66 -5.58 -10.76
CA THR A 37 8.36 -6.24 -10.76
C THR A 37 7.41 -5.46 -9.86
N VAL A 38 6.27 -5.07 -10.42
CA VAL A 38 5.18 -4.41 -9.67
C VAL A 38 3.98 -5.32 -9.63
N LEU A 39 3.43 -5.55 -8.43
CA LEU A 39 2.15 -6.21 -8.25
C LEU A 39 1.07 -5.15 -8.01
N ALA A 40 0.08 -5.09 -8.89
CA ALA A 40 -1.18 -4.39 -8.64
C ALA A 40 -2.22 -5.41 -8.17
N TYR A 41 -2.64 -5.29 -6.91
CA TYR A 41 -3.61 -6.18 -6.26
C TYR A 41 -4.97 -5.48 -6.19
N LEU A 42 -5.89 -5.85 -7.10
CA LEU A 42 -7.22 -5.25 -7.24
C LEU A 42 -8.28 -6.16 -6.62
N ALA A 43 -8.63 -5.90 -5.35
CA ALA A 43 -9.74 -6.56 -4.66
C ALA A 43 -11.03 -5.77 -4.92
N ALA A 44 -11.77 -6.17 -5.96
CA ALA A 44 -12.87 -5.41 -6.53
C ALA A 44 -14.22 -6.16 -6.57
N ASP A 45 -14.30 -7.39 -6.04
CA ASP A 45 -15.58 -8.12 -5.98
C ASP A 45 -16.48 -7.56 -4.86
N HIS A 46 -17.17 -6.48 -5.19
CA HIS A 46 -18.08 -5.78 -4.29
C HIS A 46 -19.51 -5.77 -4.84
N ARG A 47 -20.20 -6.90 -4.69
CA ARG A 47 -21.55 -7.14 -5.27
C ARG A 47 -22.66 -6.48 -4.48
N GLY A 48 -23.70 -6.08 -5.19
CA GLY A 48 -25.00 -5.73 -4.58
C GLY A 48 -25.08 -4.35 -3.96
N THR A 49 -24.11 -3.47 -4.21
CA THR A 49 -24.12 -2.08 -3.73
C THR A 49 -23.99 -1.08 -4.86
N LEU A 50 -24.36 0.18 -4.61
CA LEU A 50 -24.13 1.31 -5.52
C LEU A 50 -22.63 1.57 -5.76
N ASN A 51 -21.75 1.02 -4.91
CA ASN A 51 -20.32 1.20 -4.91
C ASN A 51 -19.58 -0.05 -5.43
N ASN A 52 -20.14 -0.76 -6.39
CA ASN A 52 -19.48 -1.90 -7.01
C ASN A 52 -18.22 -1.46 -7.76
N LEU A 53 -17.08 -1.95 -7.32
CA LEU A 53 -15.77 -1.61 -7.89
C LEU A 53 -15.41 -2.41 -9.14
N SER A 54 -16.11 -3.50 -9.46
CA SER A 54 -15.75 -4.41 -10.55
C SER A 54 -15.61 -3.69 -11.92
N SER A 55 -16.53 -2.77 -12.22
CA SER A 55 -16.48 -2.02 -13.49
C SER A 55 -15.31 -1.02 -13.53
N LEU A 56 -14.96 -0.42 -12.40
CA LEU A 56 -13.83 0.51 -12.29
C LEU A 56 -12.51 -0.24 -12.41
N ALA A 57 -12.36 -1.37 -11.72
CA ALA A 57 -11.17 -2.22 -11.81
C ALA A 57 -10.91 -2.71 -13.25
N LEU A 58 -11.97 -3.01 -14.02
CA LEU A 58 -11.84 -3.38 -15.43
C LEU A 58 -11.39 -2.20 -16.31
N LEU A 59 -11.84 -0.98 -16.02
CA LEU A 59 -11.36 0.24 -16.70
C LEU A 59 -9.91 0.52 -16.37
N ASP A 60 -9.52 0.36 -15.10
CA ASP A 60 -8.14 0.54 -14.65
C ASP A 60 -7.20 -0.49 -15.28
N LEU A 61 -7.65 -1.74 -15.46
CA LEU A 61 -6.89 -2.75 -16.20
C LEU A 61 -6.66 -2.33 -17.66
N GLU A 62 -7.66 -1.73 -18.33
CA GLU A 62 -7.46 -1.17 -19.67
C GLU A 62 -6.46 -0.01 -19.67
N GLU A 63 -6.53 0.88 -18.69
CA GLU A 63 -5.54 1.95 -18.51
C GLU A 63 -4.14 1.40 -18.21
N MET A 64 -4.01 0.32 -17.40
CA MET A 64 -2.75 -0.37 -17.18
C MET A 64 -2.14 -0.93 -18.46
N ARG A 65 -2.96 -1.49 -19.36
CA ARG A 65 -2.53 -1.93 -20.70
C ARG A 65 -1.97 -0.77 -21.52
N LEU A 66 -2.70 0.33 -21.55
CA LEU A 66 -2.29 1.55 -22.27
C LEU A 66 -1.00 2.14 -21.67
N GLY A 67 -0.88 2.13 -20.35
CA GLY A 67 0.31 2.59 -19.63
C GLY A 67 1.53 1.70 -19.89
N MET A 68 1.36 0.37 -19.81
CA MET A 68 2.45 -0.58 -20.05
C MET A 68 2.96 -0.53 -21.50
N ALA A 69 2.08 -0.27 -22.46
CA ALA A 69 2.49 -0.05 -23.86
C ALA A 69 3.43 1.15 -24.05
N LYS A 70 3.44 2.11 -23.12
CA LYS A 70 4.32 3.29 -23.13
C LYS A 70 5.66 3.06 -22.40
N VAL A 71 5.82 1.96 -21.65
CA VAL A 71 7.06 1.65 -20.93
C VAL A 71 8.11 1.22 -21.96
N ASN A 72 9.20 1.99 -22.05
CA ASN A 72 10.29 1.69 -22.97
C ASN A 72 11.22 0.62 -22.38
N ASN A 73 11.77 -0.22 -23.28
CA ASN A 73 12.82 -1.21 -22.96
C ASN A 73 12.46 -2.16 -21.80
N SER A 74 11.32 -2.77 -21.88
CA SER A 74 10.63 -3.40 -20.78
C SER A 74 10.85 -4.92 -20.65
N SER A 75 11.88 -5.52 -21.29
CA SER A 75 12.15 -6.96 -21.11
C SER A 75 12.35 -7.36 -19.63
N ASN A 76 12.75 -6.40 -18.80
CA ASN A 76 12.99 -6.57 -17.37
C ASN A 76 11.98 -5.86 -16.47
N MET A 77 10.93 -5.26 -17.06
CA MET A 77 9.88 -4.54 -16.35
C MET A 77 8.57 -5.31 -16.48
N ARG A 78 7.99 -5.72 -15.37
CA ARG A 78 6.79 -6.55 -15.34
C ARG A 78 5.73 -5.94 -14.43
N LEU A 79 4.53 -5.80 -14.94
CA LEU A 79 3.35 -5.48 -14.17
C LEU A 79 2.50 -6.74 -14.01
N LEU A 80 2.44 -7.29 -12.81
CA LEU A 80 1.54 -8.36 -12.44
C LEU A 80 0.26 -7.74 -11.90
N VAL A 81 -0.87 -8.11 -12.44
CA VAL A 81 -2.19 -7.59 -12.03
C VAL A 81 -3.02 -8.76 -11.53
N TYR A 82 -3.20 -8.85 -10.22
CA TYR A 82 -4.28 -9.65 -9.65
C TYR A 82 -5.56 -8.83 -9.67
N ILE A 83 -6.59 -9.36 -10.27
CA ILE A 83 -7.89 -8.69 -10.35
C ILE A 83 -9.00 -9.67 -10.00
N ASP A 84 -9.76 -9.33 -8.95
CA ASP A 84 -10.97 -10.01 -8.54
C ASP A 84 -12.16 -9.07 -8.71
N THR A 85 -13.13 -9.53 -9.47
CA THR A 85 -14.37 -8.80 -9.79
C THR A 85 -15.56 -9.75 -9.57
N ASP A 86 -16.73 -9.40 -10.09
CA ASP A 86 -17.88 -10.30 -10.14
C ASP A 86 -17.71 -11.53 -11.07
N SER A 87 -16.54 -11.64 -11.71
CA SER A 87 -16.08 -12.79 -12.49
C SER A 87 -14.92 -13.51 -11.78
N SER A 88 -14.44 -14.62 -12.34
CA SER A 88 -13.35 -15.39 -11.73
C SER A 88 -12.08 -14.56 -11.53
N PRO A 89 -11.49 -14.58 -10.33
CA PRO A 89 -10.23 -13.89 -10.03
C PRO A 89 -9.09 -14.43 -10.89
N ARG A 90 -8.20 -13.56 -11.33
CA ARG A 90 -7.05 -13.95 -12.15
C ARG A 90 -5.82 -13.09 -11.91
N LEU A 91 -4.66 -13.71 -12.11
CA LEU A 91 -3.37 -13.04 -12.17
C LEU A 91 -2.94 -12.90 -13.62
N ILE A 92 -2.62 -11.69 -14.04
CA ILE A 92 -2.25 -11.33 -15.41
C ILE A 92 -0.86 -10.73 -15.38
N GLU A 93 0.01 -11.11 -16.28
CA GLU A 93 1.28 -10.41 -16.57
C GLU A 93 1.08 -9.46 -17.74
N LEU A 94 1.49 -8.22 -17.55
CA LEU A 94 1.61 -7.21 -18.60
C LEU A 94 3.10 -6.83 -18.75
N LYS A 95 3.61 -6.94 -19.96
CA LYS A 95 4.96 -6.49 -20.31
C LYS A 95 5.00 -5.91 -21.72
N ASN A 96 5.96 -5.06 -21.99
CA ASN A 96 6.18 -4.54 -23.34
C ASN A 96 7.45 -5.15 -23.92
N GLU A 97 7.34 -5.95 -24.94
CA GLU A 97 8.48 -6.56 -25.64
C GLU A 97 8.60 -6.00 -27.05
N GLY A 98 9.73 -5.33 -27.33
CA GLY A 98 10.00 -4.76 -28.64
C GLY A 98 8.97 -3.72 -29.10
N GLY A 99 8.36 -2.98 -28.18
CA GLY A 99 7.34 -1.99 -28.47
C GLY A 99 5.91 -2.56 -28.64
N LYS A 100 5.72 -3.83 -28.28
CA LYS A 100 4.40 -4.49 -28.33
C LYS A 100 4.01 -4.95 -26.93
N LEU A 101 2.83 -4.55 -26.50
CA LEU A 101 2.23 -5.08 -25.28
C LEU A 101 2.01 -6.59 -25.43
N GLN A 102 2.52 -7.33 -24.47
CA GLN A 102 2.23 -8.74 -24.26
C GLN A 102 1.38 -8.87 -22.99
N GLU A 103 0.32 -9.65 -23.10
CA GLU A 103 -0.56 -9.98 -21.97
C GLU A 103 -0.67 -11.49 -21.85
N THR A 104 -0.47 -12.00 -20.64
CA THR A 104 -0.58 -13.42 -20.35
C THR A 104 -1.39 -13.62 -19.08
N THR A 105 -2.44 -14.42 -19.13
CA THR A 105 -3.08 -14.90 -17.90
C THR A 105 -2.19 -15.97 -17.27
N VAL A 106 -1.57 -15.60 -16.16
CA VAL A 106 -0.64 -16.47 -15.41
C VAL A 106 -1.41 -17.56 -14.68
N LYS A 107 -2.50 -17.18 -14.02
CA LYS A 107 -3.32 -18.09 -13.22
C LYS A 107 -4.75 -17.58 -13.11
N THR A 108 -5.71 -18.50 -13.12
CA THR A 108 -7.11 -18.21 -12.76
C THR A 108 -7.39 -18.91 -11.44
N TYR A 109 -8.08 -18.22 -10.54
CA TYR A 109 -8.47 -18.74 -9.25
C TYR A 109 -9.97 -19.04 -9.23
N GLU A 110 -10.39 -19.91 -8.32
CA GLU A 110 -11.81 -20.03 -8.00
C GLU A 110 -12.29 -18.79 -7.23
N ASN A 111 -13.60 -18.52 -7.25
CA ASN A 111 -14.18 -17.42 -6.48
C ASN A 111 -13.79 -17.56 -5.01
N ARG A 112 -13.26 -16.50 -4.42
CA ARG A 112 -12.61 -16.51 -3.11
C ARG A 112 -12.79 -15.17 -2.38
N ASN A 113 -12.39 -15.15 -1.11
CA ASN A 113 -12.25 -13.93 -0.34
C ASN A 113 -10.91 -13.26 -0.71
N SER A 114 -10.89 -12.28 -1.60
CA SER A 114 -9.67 -11.58 -2.04
C SER A 114 -9.02 -10.71 -0.96
N VAL A 115 -9.66 -10.53 0.18
CA VAL A 115 -9.10 -9.81 1.33
C VAL A 115 -8.77 -10.74 2.50
N GLY A 116 -8.79 -12.07 2.27
CA GLY A 116 -8.33 -13.07 3.22
C GLY A 116 -6.81 -13.22 3.23
N VAL A 117 -6.23 -13.46 4.41
CA VAL A 117 -4.77 -13.63 4.55
C VAL A 117 -4.25 -14.79 3.72
N ALA A 118 -4.92 -15.94 3.76
CA ALA A 118 -4.47 -17.14 3.05
C ALA A 118 -4.55 -16.96 1.52
N GLU A 119 -5.63 -16.38 1.03
CA GLU A 119 -5.88 -16.13 -0.38
C GLU A 119 -4.93 -15.08 -0.95
N THR A 120 -4.66 -14.01 -0.20
CA THR A 120 -3.69 -12.98 -0.59
C THR A 120 -2.28 -13.55 -0.61
N LEU A 121 -1.90 -14.34 0.40
CA LEU A 121 -0.59 -15.01 0.45
C LEU A 121 -0.41 -16.00 -0.71
N GLU A 122 -1.46 -16.67 -1.16
CA GLU A 122 -1.37 -17.53 -2.33
C GLU A 122 -0.97 -16.73 -3.58
N VAL A 123 -1.63 -15.58 -3.83
CA VAL A 123 -1.29 -14.71 -4.96
C VAL A 123 0.13 -14.16 -4.83
N PHE A 124 0.52 -13.71 -3.63
CA PHE A 124 1.88 -13.20 -3.38
C PHE A 124 2.93 -14.29 -3.59
N ASN A 125 2.66 -15.54 -3.19
CA ASN A 125 3.54 -16.65 -3.46
C ASN A 125 3.63 -16.99 -4.96
N ASP A 126 2.51 -16.94 -5.69
CA ASP A 126 2.49 -17.15 -7.14
C ASP A 126 3.35 -16.10 -7.89
N VAL A 127 3.46 -14.90 -7.35
CA VAL A 127 4.31 -13.83 -7.89
C VAL A 127 5.75 -13.93 -7.37
N PHE A 128 5.95 -13.86 -6.05
CA PHE A 128 7.28 -13.59 -5.49
C PHE A 128 8.15 -14.85 -5.29
N LYS A 129 7.55 -16.05 -5.30
CA LYS A 129 8.33 -17.31 -5.38
C LYS A 129 8.66 -17.74 -6.81
N ASN A 130 8.01 -17.14 -7.80
CA ASN A 130 8.28 -17.46 -9.20
C ASN A 130 9.59 -16.80 -9.64
N SER A 131 10.56 -17.61 -10.06
CA SER A 131 11.87 -17.13 -10.52
C SER A 131 11.79 -16.20 -11.74
N GLU A 132 10.75 -16.33 -12.59
CA GLU A 132 10.54 -15.44 -13.73
C GLU A 132 10.24 -13.99 -13.33
N TYR A 133 9.65 -13.78 -12.15
CA TYR A 133 9.26 -12.46 -11.65
C TYR A 133 10.28 -11.89 -10.67
N ARG A 134 11.41 -12.58 -10.51
CA ARG A 134 12.51 -12.10 -9.68
C ARG A 134 13.12 -10.86 -10.30
N ALA A 135 13.23 -9.80 -9.52
CA ALA A 135 13.70 -8.49 -9.95
C ALA A 135 14.67 -7.88 -8.92
N GLU A 136 15.40 -6.86 -9.33
CA GLU A 136 16.27 -6.08 -8.45
C GLU A 136 15.43 -5.20 -7.50
N SER A 137 14.25 -4.75 -7.96
CA SER A 137 13.34 -3.91 -7.17
C SER A 137 11.88 -4.31 -7.34
N TYR A 138 11.06 -3.96 -6.34
CA TYR A 138 9.66 -4.33 -6.30
C TYR A 138 8.76 -3.15 -5.91
N GLY A 139 7.55 -3.13 -6.47
CA GLY A 139 6.49 -2.20 -6.08
C GLY A 139 5.19 -2.94 -5.82
N LEU A 140 4.36 -2.38 -4.93
CA LEU A 140 3.03 -2.89 -4.64
C LEU A 140 2.00 -1.77 -4.79
N ILE A 141 0.93 -2.06 -5.51
CA ILE A 141 -0.30 -1.25 -5.53
C ILE A 141 -1.39 -2.09 -4.88
N TYR A 142 -2.01 -1.56 -3.82
CA TYR A 142 -3.19 -2.16 -3.21
C TYR A 142 -4.42 -1.31 -3.55
N TRP A 143 -5.32 -1.86 -4.34
CA TRP A 143 -6.49 -1.20 -4.88
C TRP A 143 -7.78 -1.85 -4.37
N SER A 144 -8.59 -1.10 -3.63
CA SER A 144 -9.90 -1.52 -3.15
C SER A 144 -10.63 -0.34 -2.50
N HIS A 145 -11.79 -0.60 -1.90
CA HIS A 145 -12.27 0.31 -0.88
C HIS A 145 -11.27 0.37 0.29
N GLY A 146 -11.22 1.50 0.99
CA GLY A 146 -10.47 1.69 2.22
C GLY A 146 -11.21 2.61 3.18
N ASP A 147 -10.99 2.41 4.46
CA ASP A 147 -11.57 3.22 5.53
C ASP A 147 -10.53 3.51 6.64
N GLY A 148 -9.24 3.51 6.27
CA GLY A 148 -8.12 3.81 7.16
C GLY A 148 -7.88 2.75 8.23
N TRP A 149 -7.27 3.17 9.34
CA TRP A 149 -6.98 2.33 10.49
C TRP A 149 -7.69 2.85 11.74
N ILE A 150 -8.45 2.00 12.41
CA ILE A 150 -8.88 2.22 13.79
C ILE A 150 -9.12 0.86 14.46
N PRO A 151 -8.58 0.62 15.69
CA PRO A 151 -8.63 -0.67 16.34
C PRO A 151 -10.04 -1.08 16.79
N ASN A 152 -10.30 -2.40 16.77
CA ASN A 152 -11.48 -3.05 17.34
C ASN A 152 -11.57 -2.78 18.87
N PRO A 153 -12.75 -2.48 19.51
CA PRO A 153 -14.07 -3.01 19.16
C PRO A 153 -15.07 -1.99 18.60
N LEU A 154 -14.67 -1.04 17.79
CA LEU A 154 -15.62 -0.14 17.14
C LEU A 154 -16.29 -0.82 15.94
N PRO A 155 -17.44 -0.36 15.42
CA PRO A 155 -18.18 -1.10 14.41
C PRO A 155 -17.32 -1.44 13.21
N SER A 156 -17.60 -2.56 12.56
CA SER A 156 -16.93 -3.26 11.46
C SER A 156 -16.70 -2.46 10.17
N THR A 157 -16.18 -1.23 10.23
CA THR A 157 -16.08 -0.30 9.11
C THR A 157 -14.66 0.23 8.87
N ARG A 158 -13.59 -0.53 9.24
CA ARG A 158 -12.23 0.03 9.27
C ARG A 158 -11.21 -0.96 8.76
N TRP A 159 -10.90 -0.83 7.48
CA TRP A 159 -10.24 -1.87 6.74
C TRP A 159 -9.56 -1.31 5.49
N VAL A 160 -8.55 -1.99 5.03
CA VAL A 160 -8.00 -1.87 3.71
C VAL A 160 -8.45 -3.08 2.90
N GLY A 161 -9.36 -2.88 1.95
CA GLY A 161 -9.88 -3.96 1.15
C GLY A 161 -11.17 -4.58 1.67
N GLN A 162 -12.13 -4.68 0.77
CA GLN A 162 -13.42 -5.30 0.99
C GLN A 162 -13.72 -6.30 -0.12
N ASP A 163 -14.30 -7.43 0.26
CA ASP A 163 -14.81 -8.44 -0.65
C ASP A 163 -16.23 -8.85 -0.20
N THR A 164 -17.17 -8.87 -1.12
CA THR A 164 -18.54 -9.28 -0.85
C THR A 164 -19.02 -10.42 -1.76
N GLY A 165 -18.13 -10.98 -2.58
CA GLY A 165 -18.45 -12.05 -3.53
C GLY A 165 -18.84 -13.36 -2.88
N SER A 166 -18.23 -13.70 -1.74
CA SER A 166 -18.48 -14.93 -0.97
C SER A 166 -19.02 -14.68 0.44
N GLY A 167 -19.37 -13.44 0.76
CA GLY A 167 -19.76 -12.93 2.07
C GLY A 167 -19.19 -11.53 2.25
N THR A 168 -19.42 -10.88 3.38
CA THR A 168 -18.79 -9.58 3.63
C THR A 168 -17.50 -9.80 4.42
N HIS A 169 -16.38 -9.56 3.76
CA HIS A 169 -15.04 -9.72 4.30
C HIS A 169 -14.27 -8.41 4.23
N TYR A 170 -13.35 -8.24 5.17
CA TYR A 170 -12.47 -7.07 5.27
C TYR A 170 -11.07 -7.53 5.65
N MET A 171 -10.05 -6.82 5.19
CA MET A 171 -8.67 -6.98 5.64
C MET A 171 -8.32 -5.89 6.64
N ASN A 172 -7.78 -6.24 7.78
CA ASN A 172 -7.25 -5.29 8.75
C ASN A 172 -5.77 -5.00 8.46
N ILE A 173 -5.22 -3.97 9.07
CA ILE A 173 -3.79 -3.64 8.91
C ILE A 173 -2.90 -4.75 9.49
N GLU A 174 -3.29 -5.38 10.58
CA GLU A 174 -2.57 -6.52 11.17
C GLU A 174 -2.52 -7.74 10.23
N ASP A 175 -3.60 -7.97 9.46
CA ASP A 175 -3.63 -9.01 8.42
C ASP A 175 -2.63 -8.67 7.30
N LEU A 176 -2.61 -7.41 6.87
CA LEU A 176 -1.66 -6.94 5.85
C LEU A 176 -0.21 -7.03 6.34
N VAL A 177 0.08 -6.66 7.60
CA VAL A 177 1.39 -6.86 8.22
C VAL A 177 1.78 -8.33 8.23
N THR A 178 0.85 -9.22 8.56
CA THR A 178 1.08 -10.68 8.52
C THR A 178 1.45 -11.15 7.12
N ILE A 179 0.74 -10.67 6.09
CA ILE A 179 1.01 -10.99 4.68
C ILE A 179 2.40 -10.48 4.27
N LEU A 180 2.71 -9.21 4.56
CA LEU A 180 3.98 -8.59 4.18
C LEU A 180 5.18 -9.16 4.95
N SER A 181 4.96 -9.78 6.10
CA SER A 181 6.00 -10.45 6.90
C SER A 181 6.36 -11.85 6.42
N ALA A 182 5.65 -12.39 5.41
CA ALA A 182 5.92 -13.74 4.93
C ALA A 182 7.26 -13.80 4.18
N ASP A 183 8.03 -14.88 4.39
CA ASP A 183 9.40 -15.05 3.86
C ASP A 183 9.53 -14.88 2.35
N ALA A 184 8.46 -15.14 1.60
CA ALA A 184 8.45 -15.00 0.14
C ALA A 184 8.24 -13.57 -0.34
N VAL A 185 7.73 -12.68 0.51
CA VAL A 185 7.39 -11.31 0.15
C VAL A 185 8.64 -10.43 0.23
N PRO A 186 9.04 -9.77 -0.86
CA PRO A 186 10.21 -8.92 -0.87
C PRO A 186 9.96 -7.61 -0.12
N HIS A 187 11.03 -6.90 0.20
CA HIS A 187 10.94 -5.48 0.53
C HIS A 187 10.56 -4.67 -0.72
N PHE A 188 9.68 -3.68 -0.57
CA PHE A 188 9.19 -2.87 -1.68
C PHE A 188 9.88 -1.49 -1.72
N ASP A 189 10.21 -0.99 -2.90
CA ASP A 189 10.64 0.40 -3.09
C ASP A 189 9.49 1.35 -2.74
N PHE A 190 8.25 0.94 -3.05
CA PHE A 190 7.05 1.67 -2.68
C PHE A 190 5.84 0.75 -2.51
N VAL A 191 4.93 1.16 -1.61
CA VAL A 191 3.56 0.65 -1.51
C VAL A 191 2.61 1.81 -1.75
N LEU A 192 1.80 1.72 -2.81
CA LEU A 192 0.74 2.67 -3.12
C LEU A 192 -0.62 2.09 -2.71
N PHE A 193 -1.34 2.78 -1.86
CA PHE A 193 -2.74 2.51 -1.61
C PHE A 193 -3.63 3.36 -2.51
N ASP A 194 -4.24 2.74 -3.50
CA ASP A 194 -5.33 3.32 -4.27
C ASP A 194 -6.64 2.96 -3.57
N ALA A 195 -6.81 3.55 -2.39
CA ALA A 195 -7.90 3.33 -1.44
C ALA A 195 -8.09 4.57 -0.55
N CYS A 196 -9.34 4.80 -0.11
CA CYS A 196 -9.69 5.97 0.70
C CYS A 196 -9.04 5.92 2.09
N PHE A 197 -8.66 7.09 2.65
CA PHE A 197 -8.21 7.29 4.03
C PHE A 197 -6.97 6.50 4.46
N MET A 198 -6.17 6.03 3.51
CA MET A 198 -5.01 5.19 3.85
C MET A 198 -3.79 5.98 4.31
N GLN A 199 -3.74 7.32 4.16
CA GLN A 199 -2.58 8.11 4.55
C GLN A 199 -2.62 8.51 6.03
N SER A 200 -2.69 7.54 6.93
CA SER A 200 -2.54 7.75 8.37
C SER A 200 -1.14 7.40 8.84
N ILE A 201 -0.65 8.12 9.87
CA ILE A 201 0.69 7.86 10.42
C ILE A 201 0.78 6.49 11.06
N GLU A 202 -0.31 5.99 11.63
CA GLU A 202 -0.38 4.68 12.27
C GLU A 202 -0.18 3.55 11.26
N VAL A 203 -0.85 3.62 10.09
CA VAL A 203 -0.67 2.64 9.02
C VAL A 203 0.74 2.71 8.45
N ALA A 204 1.21 3.91 8.15
CA ALA A 204 2.56 4.10 7.61
C ALA A 204 3.63 3.55 8.56
N TYR A 205 3.47 3.79 9.88
CA TYR A 205 4.39 3.26 10.89
C TYR A 205 4.33 1.73 11.00
N ALA A 206 3.14 1.14 10.93
CA ALA A 206 2.98 -0.32 10.94
C ALA A 206 3.66 -0.99 9.74
N LEU A 207 3.66 -0.33 8.58
CA LEU A 207 4.23 -0.87 7.34
C LEU A 207 5.68 -0.47 7.06
N ARG A 208 6.32 0.35 7.91
CA ARG A 208 7.64 0.96 7.68
C ARG A 208 8.79 -0.01 7.40
N ASN A 209 8.68 -1.24 7.87
CA ASN A 209 9.72 -2.26 7.69
C ASN A 209 9.61 -3.02 6.36
N PHE A 210 8.54 -2.81 5.60
CA PHE A 210 8.24 -3.57 4.39
C PHE A 210 8.39 -2.75 3.10
N THR A 211 8.54 -1.44 3.23
CA THR A 211 8.66 -0.54 2.07
C THR A 211 9.53 0.66 2.37
N ASP A 212 10.23 1.17 1.35
CA ASP A 212 10.98 2.43 1.47
C ASP A 212 10.05 3.65 1.48
N TYR A 213 8.96 3.59 0.71
CA TYR A 213 7.97 4.66 0.63
C TYR A 213 6.56 4.12 0.74
N TYR A 214 5.76 4.81 1.54
CA TYR A 214 4.34 4.62 1.69
C TYR A 214 3.58 5.75 1.00
N ILE A 215 2.67 5.44 0.06
CA ILE A 215 1.95 6.43 -0.76
C ILE A 215 0.44 6.21 -0.60
N GLY A 216 -0.31 7.27 -0.37
CA GLY A 216 -1.76 7.20 -0.24
C GLY A 216 -2.42 8.57 -0.15
N SER A 217 -3.70 8.58 0.21
CA SER A 217 -4.50 9.78 0.44
C SER A 217 -5.07 9.81 1.85
N PRO A 218 -5.03 10.97 2.55
CA PRO A 218 -5.69 11.11 3.85
C PRO A 218 -7.20 11.31 3.74
N THR A 219 -7.73 11.49 2.52
CA THR A 219 -9.15 11.69 2.20
C THR A 219 -9.72 10.53 1.40
N GLU A 220 -11.01 10.62 1.03
CA GLU A 220 -11.55 9.80 -0.04
C GLU A 220 -10.78 10.06 -1.34
N ILE A 221 -10.55 9.01 -2.12
CA ILE A 221 -9.92 9.10 -3.42
C ILE A 221 -10.96 9.18 -4.54
N PRO A 222 -10.58 9.59 -5.77
CA PRO A 222 -11.45 9.50 -6.94
C PRO A 222 -12.05 8.11 -7.12
N GLY A 223 -13.33 8.04 -7.46
CA GLY A 223 -13.97 6.75 -7.78
C GLY A 223 -13.26 5.97 -8.90
N PRO A 224 -12.77 6.62 -9.97
CA PRO A 224 -11.96 5.95 -11.01
C PRO A 224 -10.52 5.62 -10.59
N GLY A 225 -10.11 5.79 -9.32
CA GLY A 225 -8.75 5.49 -8.87
C GLY A 225 -7.66 6.35 -9.52
N ALA A 226 -6.44 5.83 -9.61
CA ALA A 226 -5.35 6.47 -10.34
C ALA A 226 -5.57 6.42 -11.86
N ARG A 227 -5.02 7.38 -12.59
CA ARG A 227 -4.94 7.32 -14.05
C ARG A 227 -3.80 6.38 -14.46
N TYR A 228 -4.09 5.08 -14.57
CA TYR A 228 -3.06 4.04 -14.81
C TYR A 228 -2.37 4.16 -16.16
N ASP A 229 -2.99 4.78 -17.15
CA ASP A 229 -2.34 5.08 -18.43
C ASP A 229 -1.18 6.11 -18.30
N VAL A 230 -1.15 6.87 -17.20
CA VAL A 230 -0.10 7.82 -16.83
C VAL A 230 0.77 7.27 -15.69
N LEU A 231 0.16 6.57 -14.72
CA LEU A 231 0.83 6.05 -13.55
C LEU A 231 1.83 4.93 -13.91
N VAL A 232 1.43 3.98 -14.77
CA VAL A 232 2.25 2.80 -15.09
C VAL A 232 3.64 3.17 -15.63
N PRO A 233 3.82 4.13 -16.55
CA PRO A 233 5.17 4.57 -16.93
C PRO A 233 6.01 5.08 -15.75
N ALA A 234 5.39 5.72 -14.75
CA ALA A 234 6.09 6.21 -13.56
C ALA A 234 6.56 5.07 -12.65
N LEU A 235 5.80 3.96 -12.56
CA LEU A 235 6.17 2.77 -11.78
C LEU A 235 7.53 2.20 -12.21
N PHE A 236 7.90 2.37 -13.47
CA PHE A 236 9.10 1.82 -14.10
C PHE A 236 10.13 2.91 -14.44
N SER A 237 10.00 4.07 -13.84
CA SER A 237 10.98 5.16 -14.02
C SER A 237 12.23 4.94 -13.15
N ASP A 238 13.35 5.50 -13.58
CA ASP A 238 14.59 5.52 -12.80
C ASP A 238 14.57 6.54 -11.66
N GLY A 239 15.45 6.39 -10.69
CA GLY A 239 15.68 7.32 -9.58
C GLY A 239 14.57 7.26 -8.52
N GLU A 240 14.08 8.41 -8.05
CA GLU A 240 13.08 8.50 -6.96
C GLU A 240 11.68 8.08 -7.43
N VAL A 241 11.53 6.79 -7.71
CA VAL A 241 10.31 6.21 -8.29
C VAL A 241 9.05 6.55 -7.50
N ALA A 242 9.12 6.45 -6.17
CA ALA A 242 7.96 6.70 -5.30
C ALA A 242 7.40 8.13 -5.46
N LEU A 243 8.28 9.13 -5.56
CA LEU A 243 7.87 10.53 -5.75
C LEU A 243 7.27 10.75 -7.15
N LYS A 244 7.81 10.08 -8.16
CA LYS A 244 7.25 10.11 -9.52
C LYS A 244 5.89 9.41 -9.60
N VAL A 245 5.72 8.33 -8.86
CA VAL A 245 4.42 7.63 -8.74
C VAL A 245 3.39 8.55 -8.07
N ALA A 246 3.74 9.19 -6.96
CA ALA A 246 2.86 10.14 -6.29
C ALA A 246 2.48 11.33 -7.22
N ALA A 247 3.45 11.89 -7.93
CA ALA A 247 3.20 12.95 -8.91
C ALA A 247 2.33 12.50 -10.09
N ALA A 248 2.57 11.28 -10.60
CA ALA A 248 1.78 10.70 -11.70
C ALA A 248 0.32 10.41 -11.29
N TYR A 249 0.07 10.17 -10.01
CA TYR A 249 -1.29 10.10 -9.48
C TYR A 249 -1.95 11.49 -9.44
N TYR A 250 -1.27 12.50 -8.93
CA TYR A 250 -1.82 13.85 -8.69
C TYR A 250 -2.01 14.68 -9.96
N GLU A 251 -1.00 14.75 -10.82
CA GLU A 251 -0.96 15.70 -11.95
C GLU A 251 -2.11 15.57 -12.97
N PRO A 252 -2.61 14.37 -13.33
CA PRO A 252 -3.76 14.26 -14.20
C PRO A 252 -5.02 14.90 -13.62
N TYR A 253 -5.26 14.71 -12.32
CA TYR A 253 -6.42 15.26 -11.63
C TYR A 253 -6.31 16.77 -11.41
N LYS A 254 -5.13 17.30 -11.12
CA LYS A 254 -4.85 18.73 -11.09
C LYS A 254 -5.23 19.42 -12.39
N LYS A 255 -4.94 18.79 -13.52
CA LYS A 255 -5.23 19.35 -14.86
C LYS A 255 -6.72 19.49 -15.16
N ILE A 256 -7.53 18.54 -14.70
CA ILE A 256 -8.98 18.53 -14.97
C ILE A 256 -9.80 19.11 -13.81
N TYR A 257 -9.17 19.42 -12.69
CA TYR A 257 -9.83 20.01 -11.53
C TYR A 257 -10.50 21.35 -11.88
N ASN A 258 -11.79 21.46 -11.56
CA ASN A 258 -12.57 22.69 -11.75
C ASN A 258 -13.49 23.00 -10.56
N GLY A 259 -13.21 22.47 -9.37
CA GLY A 259 -14.03 22.62 -8.18
C GLY A 259 -15.23 21.68 -8.13
N GLY A 260 -15.21 20.57 -8.87
CA GLY A 260 -16.25 19.54 -8.86
C GLY A 260 -17.42 19.79 -9.78
N SER A 261 -17.34 20.77 -10.69
CA SER A 261 -18.40 21.01 -11.68
C SER A 261 -18.49 19.86 -12.67
N GLY A 262 -19.66 19.23 -12.76
CA GLY A 262 -19.90 18.09 -13.66
C GLY A 262 -19.15 16.81 -13.26
N ILE A 263 -18.84 16.65 -11.97
CA ILE A 263 -18.13 15.47 -11.45
C ILE A 263 -18.90 14.16 -11.73
N SER A 264 -18.18 13.17 -12.19
CA SER A 264 -18.65 11.79 -12.36
C SER A 264 -17.46 10.84 -12.34
N ASN A 265 -17.68 9.51 -12.28
CA ASN A 265 -16.61 8.52 -12.38
C ASN A 265 -15.89 8.52 -13.75
N THR A 266 -16.49 9.08 -14.79
CA THR A 266 -15.84 9.25 -16.11
C THR A 266 -15.25 10.64 -16.31
N ASN A 267 -15.50 11.58 -15.40
CA ASN A 267 -15.01 12.96 -15.46
C ASN A 267 -14.80 13.48 -14.03
N TRP A 268 -13.73 13.02 -13.37
CA TRP A 268 -13.46 13.38 -11.99
C TRP A 268 -12.83 14.77 -11.87
N THR A 269 -13.67 15.76 -11.71
CA THR A 269 -13.28 17.17 -11.55
C THR A 269 -13.22 17.62 -10.09
N GLY A 270 -13.43 16.71 -9.14
CA GLY A 270 -13.56 16.94 -7.69
C GLY A 270 -12.24 16.99 -6.93
N GLY A 271 -11.11 16.93 -7.65
CA GLY A 271 -9.79 17.01 -7.03
C GLY A 271 -9.31 15.70 -6.41
N VAL A 272 -8.10 15.74 -5.87
CA VAL A 272 -7.41 14.61 -5.22
C VAL A 272 -6.33 15.12 -4.29
N SER A 273 -5.97 14.30 -3.31
CA SER A 273 -4.83 14.49 -2.41
C SER A 273 -3.91 13.28 -2.50
N VAL A 274 -2.60 13.50 -2.57
CA VAL A 274 -1.60 12.43 -2.58
C VAL A 274 -0.42 12.82 -1.70
N CYS A 275 -0.01 11.90 -0.84
CA CYS A 275 1.13 12.06 0.04
C CYS A 275 2.05 10.85 -0.05
N ALA A 276 3.36 11.07 -0.03
CA ALA A 276 4.36 10.02 0.12
C ALA A 276 5.13 10.20 1.42
N LEU A 277 5.23 9.14 2.20
CA LEU A 277 6.01 9.04 3.43
C LEU A 277 7.26 8.19 3.19
N GLN A 278 8.41 8.67 3.67
CA GLN A 278 9.67 7.92 3.65
C GLN A 278 9.81 7.09 4.92
N SER A 279 9.78 5.77 4.79
CA SER A 279 9.74 4.82 5.91
C SER A 279 10.95 4.92 6.84
N SER A 280 12.14 5.16 6.29
CA SER A 280 13.39 5.25 7.07
C SER A 280 13.42 6.40 8.09
N VAL A 281 12.52 7.40 7.95
CA VAL A 281 12.43 8.54 8.87
C VAL A 281 11.37 8.33 9.95
N LEU A 282 10.46 7.36 9.79
CA LEU A 282 9.30 7.20 10.68
C LEU A 282 9.66 6.84 12.12
N GLU A 283 10.75 6.07 12.35
CA GLU A 283 11.22 5.77 13.70
C GLU A 283 11.72 7.03 14.43
N SER A 284 12.44 7.89 13.71
CA SER A 284 12.88 9.19 14.24
C SER A 284 11.70 10.11 14.51
N LEU A 285 10.69 10.10 13.63
CA LEU A 285 9.46 10.87 13.82
C LEU A 285 8.67 10.38 15.04
N ALA A 286 8.53 9.07 15.23
CA ALA A 286 7.89 8.50 16.42
C ALA A 286 8.63 8.87 17.70
N SER A 287 9.97 8.80 17.70
CA SER A 287 10.82 9.15 18.84
C SER A 287 10.67 10.61 19.23
N ILE A 288 10.75 11.54 18.29
CA ILE A 288 10.59 12.98 18.58
C ILE A 288 9.15 13.30 19.00
N THR A 289 8.15 12.65 18.39
CA THR A 289 6.75 12.80 18.79
C THR A 289 6.57 12.46 20.28
N LYS A 290 7.12 11.32 20.73
CA LYS A 290 7.07 10.91 22.12
C LYS A 290 7.77 11.92 23.08
N GLN A 291 8.86 12.55 22.63
CA GLN A 291 9.62 13.52 23.43
C GLN A 291 8.88 14.84 23.64
N VAL A 292 8.17 15.31 22.61
CA VAL A 292 7.57 16.66 22.63
C VAL A 292 6.10 16.68 23.07
N LEU A 293 5.43 15.51 23.11
CA LEU A 293 4.03 15.41 23.54
C LEU A 293 3.88 15.75 25.02
N SER A 294 2.90 16.62 25.32
CA SER A 294 2.45 16.88 26.70
C SER A 294 1.53 15.75 27.20
N GLU A 295 1.58 15.46 28.50
CA GLU A 295 0.82 14.33 29.08
C GLU A 295 -0.71 14.56 29.17
N ASN A 296 -1.18 15.80 29.00
CA ASN A 296 -2.58 16.20 29.22
C ASN A 296 -3.18 16.93 28.02
N ALA A 297 -3.96 16.19 27.22
CA ALA A 297 -4.74 16.77 26.15
C ALA A 297 -6.23 16.36 26.24
N ASP A 298 -7.14 17.31 26.08
CA ASP A 298 -8.58 17.03 25.94
C ASP A 298 -8.88 16.68 24.48
N SER A 299 -9.28 15.44 24.22
CA SER A 299 -9.54 14.96 22.87
C SER A 299 -10.70 15.65 22.17
N GLU A 300 -11.73 16.10 22.89
CA GLU A 300 -12.89 16.78 22.28
C GLU A 300 -12.54 18.20 21.86
N GLU A 301 -11.74 18.90 22.67
CA GLU A 301 -11.23 20.21 22.29
C GLU A 301 -10.35 20.11 21.06
N LEU A 302 -9.40 19.16 21.03
CA LEU A 302 -8.54 18.90 19.87
C LEU A 302 -9.31 18.61 18.59
N ARG A 303 -10.38 17.79 18.67
CA ARG A 303 -11.22 17.48 17.51
C ARG A 303 -11.89 18.73 16.90
N SER A 304 -12.14 19.75 17.69
CA SER A 304 -12.74 21.02 17.22
C SER A 304 -11.72 21.99 16.62
N LEU A 305 -10.42 21.85 16.96
CA LEU A 305 -9.35 22.76 16.57
C LEU A 305 -8.52 22.27 15.38
N VAL A 306 -8.55 20.96 15.11
CA VAL A 306 -7.69 20.32 14.12
C VAL A 306 -8.46 20.00 12.85
N PHE A 307 -7.84 20.23 11.69
CA PHE A 307 -8.44 19.91 10.40
C PHE A 307 -8.84 18.43 10.33
N ASN A 308 -10.08 18.15 9.92
CA ASN A 308 -10.64 16.82 9.83
C ASN A 308 -10.72 16.37 8.38
N TYR A 309 -9.98 15.33 8.02
CA TYR A 309 -10.05 14.69 6.71
C TYR A 309 -11.32 13.86 6.50
N ASP A 310 -11.89 13.35 7.60
CA ASP A 310 -13.11 12.56 7.58
C ASP A 310 -14.35 13.47 7.59
N GLN A 311 -14.93 13.67 6.43
CA GLN A 311 -16.05 14.56 6.22
C GLN A 311 -17.43 13.93 6.56
N ARG A 312 -17.44 12.74 7.17
CA ARG A 312 -18.68 12.13 7.65
C ARG A 312 -19.31 12.98 8.76
N ARG A 313 -20.61 12.83 8.95
CA ARG A 313 -21.33 13.51 10.04
C ARG A 313 -20.71 13.14 11.39
N GLU A 314 -20.75 14.06 12.34
CA GLU A 314 -20.13 13.93 13.65
C GLU A 314 -20.42 12.61 14.37
N SER A 315 -21.66 12.08 14.25
CA SER A 315 -22.06 10.78 14.82
C SER A 315 -21.39 9.56 14.17
N SER A 316 -20.87 9.71 12.95
CA SER A 316 -20.17 8.67 12.19
C SER A 316 -18.72 9.01 11.87
N ASN A 317 -18.24 10.17 12.33
CA ASN A 317 -16.87 10.62 12.14
C ASN A 317 -15.89 9.69 12.84
N ILE A 318 -14.92 9.18 12.06
CA ILE A 318 -13.92 8.23 12.54
C ILE A 318 -12.82 8.93 13.34
N GLY A 319 -12.51 10.17 12.97
CA GLY A 319 -11.51 10.96 13.69
C GLY A 319 -10.13 10.99 13.03
N TYR A 320 -10.09 11.07 11.70
CA TYR A 320 -8.87 11.28 10.93
C TYR A 320 -8.54 12.76 10.83
N TYR A 321 -7.64 13.21 11.68
CA TYR A 321 -7.27 14.61 11.83
C TYR A 321 -5.86 14.88 11.33
N ASP A 322 -5.60 16.12 10.93
CA ASP A 322 -4.29 16.53 10.43
C ASP A 322 -3.21 16.39 11.50
N PHE A 323 -2.16 15.64 11.20
CA PHE A 323 -1.12 15.33 12.15
C PHE A 323 -0.26 16.55 12.52
N VAL A 324 0.01 17.45 11.57
CA VAL A 324 0.78 18.68 11.86
C VAL A 324 0.00 19.61 12.75
N GLN A 325 -1.27 19.84 12.44
CA GLN A 325 -2.13 20.69 13.27
C GLN A 325 -2.32 20.10 14.68
N LEU A 326 -2.47 18.78 14.79
CA LEU A 326 -2.52 18.09 16.08
C LEU A 326 -1.26 18.37 16.90
N MET A 327 -0.09 18.16 16.32
CA MET A 327 1.18 18.42 17.03
C MET A 327 1.37 19.88 17.38
N GLN A 328 0.88 20.81 16.57
CA GLN A 328 0.89 22.24 16.87
C GLN A 328 0.06 22.58 18.12
N GLN A 329 -1.04 21.84 18.38
CA GLN A 329 -1.85 22.03 19.59
C GLN A 329 -1.23 21.36 20.81
N LEU A 330 -0.45 20.28 20.63
CA LEU A 330 0.04 19.43 21.73
C LEU A 330 1.44 19.78 22.21
N THR A 331 2.14 20.71 21.55
CA THR A 331 3.54 21.05 21.85
C THR A 331 3.73 22.56 22.02
N ASP A 332 4.81 22.95 22.70
CA ASP A 332 5.25 24.34 22.67
C ASP A 332 5.93 24.69 21.33
N ALA A 333 6.17 25.97 21.10
CA ALA A 333 6.74 26.46 19.84
C ALA A 333 8.12 25.83 19.51
N SER A 334 8.96 25.56 20.52
CA SER A 334 10.28 24.94 20.33
C SER A 334 10.18 23.46 19.98
N GLY A 335 9.35 22.74 20.74
CA GLY A 335 9.06 21.33 20.48
C GLY A 335 8.43 21.11 19.11
N PHE A 336 7.45 21.94 18.75
CA PHE A 336 6.84 21.92 17.43
C PHE A 336 7.86 22.16 16.32
N ALA A 337 8.72 23.18 16.44
CA ALA A 337 9.73 23.48 15.43
C ALA A 337 10.71 22.30 15.22
N THR A 338 11.14 21.66 16.28
CA THR A 338 12.02 20.49 16.23
C THR A 338 11.33 19.28 15.60
N TRP A 339 10.10 19.02 16.02
CA TRP A 339 9.28 17.93 15.47
C TRP A 339 9.00 18.13 13.97
N LYS A 340 8.64 19.37 13.59
CA LYS A 340 8.29 19.71 12.21
C LYS A 340 9.45 19.48 11.24
N GLN A 341 10.71 19.71 11.65
CA GLN A 341 11.88 19.40 10.83
C GLN A 341 11.97 17.92 10.48
N VAL A 342 11.68 17.02 11.45
CA VAL A 342 11.68 15.57 11.21
C VAL A 342 10.47 15.15 10.36
N TYR A 343 9.31 15.78 10.60
CA TYR A 343 8.13 15.56 9.79
C TYR A 343 8.37 15.93 8.31
N ASP A 344 9.01 17.07 8.03
CA ASP A 344 9.29 17.50 6.67
C ASP A 344 10.27 16.57 5.93
N MET A 345 11.16 15.90 6.66
CA MET A 345 11.98 14.83 6.08
C MET A 345 11.19 13.55 5.83
N ALA A 346 10.19 13.25 6.67
CA ALA A 346 9.36 12.07 6.52
C ALA A 346 8.34 12.21 5.38
N VAL A 347 7.97 13.43 4.98
CA VAL A 347 6.96 13.73 3.96
C VAL A 347 7.61 14.44 2.77
N PRO A 348 8.36 13.74 1.91
CA PRO A 348 9.02 14.34 0.76
C PRO A 348 8.06 14.76 -0.37
N TYR A 349 6.82 14.28 -0.35
CA TYR A 349 5.79 14.67 -1.32
C TYR A 349 4.43 14.83 -0.66
N TRP A 350 3.84 15.99 -0.83
CA TRP A 350 2.45 16.28 -0.49
C TRP A 350 1.88 17.27 -1.49
N GLU A 351 0.81 16.86 -2.17
CA GLU A 351 0.06 17.71 -3.09
C GLU A 351 -1.44 17.46 -2.95
N THR A 352 -2.20 18.53 -3.00
CA THR A 352 -3.66 18.51 -2.97
C THR A 352 -4.25 19.58 -3.84
N THR A 353 -5.42 19.34 -4.41
CA THR A 353 -6.24 20.39 -4.99
C THR A 353 -6.85 21.27 -3.88
N SER A 354 -7.23 22.50 -4.18
CA SER A 354 -7.75 23.43 -3.17
C SER A 354 -9.02 22.93 -2.47
N LYS A 355 -9.76 22.03 -3.11
CA LYS A 355 -10.88 21.29 -2.53
C LYS A 355 -10.82 19.85 -3.02
N ASN A 356 -11.31 18.94 -2.17
CA ASN A 356 -11.56 17.54 -2.54
C ASN A 356 -13.04 17.23 -2.43
N TYR A 357 -13.45 16.18 -3.13
CA TYR A 357 -14.83 15.68 -3.06
C TYR A 357 -14.93 14.61 -1.98
N SER A 358 -15.98 14.69 -1.16
CA SER A 358 -16.43 13.62 -0.27
C SER A 358 -17.81 13.14 -0.68
N GLY A 359 -18.02 11.85 -0.70
CA GLY A 359 -19.33 11.23 -0.93
C GLY A 359 -20.37 11.60 0.14
N TYR A 360 -19.93 12.12 1.30
CA TYR A 360 -20.80 12.46 2.44
C TYR A 360 -21.24 13.93 2.43
N THR A 361 -20.35 14.85 2.05
CA THR A 361 -20.60 16.31 2.18
C THR A 361 -20.42 17.08 0.88
N GLY A 362 -19.96 16.42 -0.19
CA GLY A 362 -19.60 17.10 -1.44
C GLY A 362 -18.22 17.75 -1.38
N MET A 363 -18.05 18.88 -2.05
CA MET A 363 -16.76 19.58 -2.11
C MET A 363 -16.42 20.28 -0.79
N PHE A 364 -15.26 19.97 -0.21
CA PHE A 364 -14.75 20.61 1.00
C PHE A 364 -13.33 21.18 0.80
N SER A 365 -12.99 22.20 1.58
CA SER A 365 -11.68 22.88 1.49
C SER A 365 -10.58 21.99 2.04
N MET A 366 -9.41 22.01 1.39
CA MET A 366 -8.18 21.38 1.86
C MET A 366 -7.21 22.39 2.48
N GLU A 367 -7.66 23.64 2.69
CA GLU A 367 -6.84 24.71 3.28
C GLU A 367 -6.39 24.31 4.70
N GLY A 368 -5.09 24.40 4.95
CA GLY A 368 -4.46 24.05 6.23
C GLY A 368 -4.11 22.58 6.39
N SER A 369 -4.46 21.71 5.45
CA SER A 369 -4.08 20.29 5.50
C SER A 369 -2.58 20.08 5.21
N SER A 370 -2.00 19.05 5.79
CA SER A 370 -0.56 18.73 5.68
C SER A 370 -0.23 17.34 5.11
N GLY A 371 -1.25 16.55 4.76
CA GLY A 371 -1.07 15.31 4.01
C GLY A 371 -1.08 14.04 4.81
N VAL A 372 -0.88 14.07 6.11
CA VAL A 372 -0.88 12.88 6.96
C VAL A 372 -1.95 13.02 8.04
N SER A 373 -2.77 11.99 8.17
CA SER A 373 -3.77 11.95 9.23
C SER A 373 -3.27 11.22 10.48
N HIS A 374 -3.86 11.58 11.61
CA HIS A 374 -3.72 10.90 12.89
C HIS A 374 -5.10 10.71 13.53
N TYR A 375 -5.28 9.61 14.25
CA TYR A 375 -6.51 9.35 14.97
C TYR A 375 -6.63 10.18 16.25
N ILE A 376 -7.74 10.91 16.42
CA ILE A 376 -8.11 11.53 17.68
C ILE A 376 -9.40 10.87 18.19
N PRO A 377 -9.35 10.11 19.32
CA PRO A 377 -10.52 9.41 19.84
C PRO A 377 -11.61 10.38 20.33
N SER A 378 -12.88 10.03 20.14
CA SER A 378 -14.00 10.74 20.75
C SER A 378 -14.21 10.31 22.20
N LEU A 379 -14.91 11.12 23.01
CA LEU A 379 -15.22 10.81 24.42
C LEU A 379 -16.01 9.50 24.59
N SER A 380 -16.85 9.17 23.62
CA SER A 380 -17.61 7.91 23.63
C SER A 380 -16.70 6.67 23.52
N VAL A 381 -15.44 6.85 23.14
CA VAL A 381 -14.45 5.81 22.91
C VAL A 381 -13.30 5.83 23.94
N LYS A 382 -13.41 6.63 25.00
CA LYS A 382 -12.38 6.76 26.08
C LYS A 382 -11.86 5.44 26.68
N LYS A 383 -12.56 4.32 26.48
CA LYS A 383 -12.09 2.99 26.92
C LYS A 383 -10.96 2.40 26.05
N ILE A 384 -10.77 2.93 24.83
CA ILE A 384 -9.76 2.44 23.86
C ILE A 384 -8.42 3.14 24.01
N GLY A 385 -8.37 4.39 24.47
CA GLY A 385 -7.15 5.19 24.61
C GLY A 385 -6.08 4.60 25.54
N ARG A 386 -6.41 3.59 26.35
CA ARG A 386 -5.41 2.84 27.13
C ARG A 386 -4.65 1.81 26.30
N ALA A 387 -5.25 1.26 25.25
CA ALA A 387 -4.61 0.26 24.40
C ALA A 387 -3.57 0.92 23.47
N VAL A 388 -3.91 2.05 22.83
CA VAL A 388 -2.98 2.79 21.96
C VAL A 388 -1.78 3.36 22.73
N GLN A 389 -1.98 3.85 23.98
CA GLN A 389 -0.88 4.29 24.83
C GLN A 389 -0.01 3.12 25.31
N GLN A 390 -0.51 1.92 25.34
CA GLN A 390 0.23 0.74 25.78
C GLN A 390 1.09 0.15 24.66
N GLU A 391 0.59 0.13 23.43
CA GLU A 391 1.37 -0.30 22.25
C GLU A 391 2.52 0.67 21.91
N CYS A 392 2.39 1.96 22.22
CA CYS A 392 3.50 2.91 22.11
C CYS A 392 4.50 2.86 23.28
N ARG A 393 4.26 2.01 24.28
CA ARG A 393 5.13 1.89 25.47
C ARG A 393 5.97 0.60 25.49
N ASP A 394 5.60 -0.40 24.73
CA ASP A 394 6.31 -1.66 24.54
C ASP A 394 7.05 -1.66 23.19
#